data_ca25b00e7d9c75603dee6e34642f1a44
#
_entry.id   ca25b00e7d9c75603dee6e34642f1a44
#
_cell.length_a   1.000
_cell.length_b   1.000
_cell.length_c   1.000
_cell.angle_alpha   90.00
_cell.angle_beta   90.00
_cell.angle_gamma   90.00
#
_symmetry.space_group_name_H-M   'P 1'
#
loop_
_entity.id
_entity.type
_entity.pdbx_description
1 polymer ?
#
loop_
_entity_poly.entity_id
_entity_poly.type
_entity_poly.pdbx_seq_one_letter_code
_entity_poly.pdbx_strand_id
1 'polypeptide(L)'
;MEQYEKKGYLNSEFRLFHLTDQDSKEIDYHYHDFDKITIFIRGKVNYMIEGRSYDLKPYDIVLVKQGDIHKLTVDNSCPYERIIVYISPNFMNAYQTESYDLSYCFQKADQEHSNVLRIPSPEKSSLFRSISNLEHSFTDGGYASELYRQVMFLEFMIHLNRAVRKNRLEYIDTDNCNEKVLAILDYVSEHLCENLSIDLIARHFYISKYYMMRLFKQETGYTLGQYISQKRLLLAKELLSSGVPGTQVCYDCGFKDYSTFSRAYKQLFGVTPSGRTCP
;
A
#
# COMPACT_ATOMS: atom_id res chain seq x y z
N MET A 1 21.99 10.02 -7.59
CA MET A 1 20.56 10.02 -7.31
C MET A 1 20.19 8.62 -6.90
N GLU A 2 19.93 8.40 -5.62
CA GLU A 2 19.42 7.12 -5.15
C GLU A 2 18.02 6.94 -5.76
N GLN A 3 17.88 6.00 -6.68
CA GLN A 3 16.58 5.56 -7.19
C GLN A 3 16.03 4.56 -6.18
N TYR A 4 14.92 4.90 -5.55
CA TYR A 4 14.18 3.95 -4.73
C TYR A 4 13.61 2.86 -5.62
N GLU A 5 13.94 1.61 -5.30
CA GLU A 5 13.57 0.48 -6.13
C GLU A 5 12.10 0.11 -5.92
N LYS A 6 11.38 -0.06 -7.02
CA LYS A 6 10.18 -0.87 -7.04
C LYS A 6 10.58 -2.30 -6.67
N LYS A 7 10.14 -2.80 -5.52
CA LYS A 7 10.39 -4.19 -5.10
C LYS A 7 9.16 -5.05 -5.34
N GLY A 8 9.39 -6.22 -5.92
CA GLY A 8 8.34 -7.19 -6.23
C GLY A 8 7.64 -6.93 -7.56
N TYR A 9 7.34 -8.03 -8.23
CA TYR A 9 6.57 -8.03 -9.49
C TYR A 9 5.39 -8.97 -9.33
N LEU A 10 4.21 -8.49 -9.67
CA LEU A 10 3.02 -9.30 -9.75
C LEU A 10 2.76 -9.63 -11.23
N ASN A 11 3.14 -10.84 -11.66
CA ASN A 11 2.91 -11.33 -13.02
C ASN A 11 1.57 -12.08 -13.16
N SER A 12 0.73 -12.04 -12.13
CA SER A 12 -0.57 -12.68 -12.05
C SER A 12 -1.53 -11.75 -11.32
N GLU A 13 -2.83 -11.99 -11.44
CA GLU A 13 -3.85 -11.17 -10.76
C GLU A 13 -3.79 -11.29 -9.22
N PHE A 14 -3.25 -12.40 -8.72
CA PHE A 14 -3.23 -12.72 -7.30
C PHE A 14 -2.05 -13.63 -6.96
N ARG A 15 -1.40 -13.37 -5.81
CA ARG A 15 -0.39 -14.25 -5.23
C ARG A 15 -0.51 -14.30 -3.70
N LEU A 16 -0.32 -15.49 -3.17
CA LEU A 16 -0.43 -15.77 -1.74
C LEU A 16 0.81 -16.54 -1.27
N PHE A 17 1.39 -16.11 -0.14
CA PHE A 17 2.59 -16.72 0.43
C PHE A 17 2.43 -16.85 1.94
N HIS A 18 2.92 -17.96 2.49
CA HIS A 18 3.19 -18.13 3.91
C HIS A 18 4.71 -18.20 4.07
N LEU A 19 5.29 -17.24 4.74
CA LEU A 19 6.75 -17.06 4.81
C LEU A 19 7.21 -17.00 6.26
N THR A 20 8.35 -17.67 6.52
CA THR A 20 9.08 -17.59 7.78
C THR A 20 10.54 -17.27 7.48
N ASP A 21 10.99 -16.10 7.92
CA ASP A 21 12.40 -15.67 7.80
C ASP A 21 13.06 -15.70 9.17
N GLN A 22 14.33 -16.11 9.21
CA GLN A 22 15.16 -16.15 10.43
C GLN A 22 16.25 -15.08 10.43
N ASP A 23 16.51 -14.46 9.28
CA ASP A 23 17.55 -13.46 9.13
C ASP A 23 17.00 -12.05 9.34
N SER A 24 17.84 -11.16 9.92
CA SER A 24 17.52 -9.73 9.94
C SER A 24 17.47 -9.22 8.52
N LYS A 25 16.36 -8.62 8.17
CA LYS A 25 16.25 -7.87 6.93
C LYS A 25 15.73 -6.49 7.28
N GLU A 26 16.57 -5.50 7.16
CA GLU A 26 16.10 -4.15 6.94
C GLU A 26 15.69 -4.07 5.47
N ILE A 27 14.39 -4.01 5.22
CA ILE A 27 13.87 -3.76 3.88
C ILE A 27 13.65 -2.25 3.83
N ASP A 28 14.55 -1.58 3.13
CA ASP A 28 14.55 -0.13 2.97
C ASP A 28 13.26 0.40 2.31
N TYR A 29 13.04 1.69 2.36
CA TYR A 29 11.87 2.33 1.77
C TYR A 29 11.67 1.91 0.31
N HIS A 30 10.48 1.38 0.03
CA HIS A 30 10.08 0.93 -1.31
C HIS A 30 8.55 1.03 -1.47
N TYR A 31 8.08 0.75 -2.66
CA TYR A 31 6.65 0.67 -2.98
C TYR A 31 6.38 -0.48 -3.96
N HIS A 32 5.12 -0.82 -4.13
CA HIS A 32 4.64 -1.80 -5.11
C HIS A 32 3.64 -1.15 -6.07
N ASP A 33 3.42 -1.72 -7.24
CA ASP A 33 2.37 -1.35 -8.18
C ASP A 33 1.12 -2.26 -8.08
N PHE A 34 0.94 -2.86 -6.91
CA PHE A 34 -0.17 -3.72 -6.52
C PHE A 34 -0.49 -3.51 -5.03
N ASP A 35 -1.70 -3.90 -4.63
CA ASP A 35 -2.09 -3.88 -3.23
C ASP A 35 -1.48 -5.08 -2.50
N LYS A 36 -1.15 -4.87 -1.24
CA LYS A 36 -0.54 -5.90 -0.40
C LYS A 36 -1.27 -5.98 0.93
N ILE A 37 -1.65 -7.19 1.31
CA ILE A 37 -2.11 -7.51 2.66
C ILE A 37 -1.04 -8.35 3.33
N THR A 38 -0.67 -7.99 4.56
CA THR A 38 0.18 -8.83 5.39
C THR A 38 -0.58 -9.20 6.66
N ILE A 39 -0.76 -10.48 6.92
CA ILE A 39 -1.26 -11.01 8.18
C ILE A 39 -0.03 -11.42 8.99
N PHE A 40 0.24 -10.71 10.07
CA PHE A 40 1.38 -10.95 10.91
C PHE A 40 1.07 -12.09 11.89
N ILE A 41 1.86 -13.18 11.86
CA ILE A 41 1.66 -14.35 12.70
C ILE A 41 2.52 -14.24 13.97
N ARG A 42 3.82 -14.09 13.80
CA ARG A 42 4.76 -13.94 14.92
C ARG A 42 6.06 -13.26 14.49
N GLY A 43 6.76 -12.72 15.46
CA GLY A 43 8.01 -12.00 15.26
C GLY A 43 8.04 -10.74 16.11
N LYS A 44 9.02 -9.91 15.85
CA LYS A 44 9.12 -8.56 16.40
C LYS A 44 9.46 -7.62 15.25
N VAL A 45 8.47 -6.86 14.83
CA VAL A 45 8.50 -6.09 13.59
C VAL A 45 7.95 -4.71 13.82
N ASN A 46 8.73 -3.72 13.38
CA ASN A 46 8.25 -2.36 13.17
C ASN A 46 7.98 -2.15 11.68
N TYR A 47 6.78 -1.71 11.35
CA TYR A 47 6.34 -1.45 9.98
C TYR A 47 6.06 0.05 9.82
N MET A 48 6.79 0.70 8.93
CA MET A 48 6.58 2.10 8.60
C MET A 48 5.86 2.21 7.24
N ILE A 49 4.72 2.91 7.20
CA ILE A 49 3.90 3.08 5.99
C ILE A 49 3.48 4.54 5.93
N GLU A 50 3.78 5.23 4.83
CA GLU A 50 3.41 6.64 4.62
C GLU A 50 3.72 7.52 5.85
N GLY A 51 4.94 7.38 6.41
CA GLY A 51 5.39 8.15 7.56
C GLY A 51 4.79 7.73 8.92
N ARG A 52 3.93 6.73 8.95
CA ARG A 52 3.33 6.15 10.17
C ARG A 52 4.09 4.89 10.57
N SER A 53 4.44 4.77 11.86
CA SER A 53 5.21 3.64 12.39
C SER A 53 4.34 2.77 13.29
N TYR A 54 4.37 1.47 13.05
CA TYR A 54 3.52 0.48 13.74
C TYR A 54 4.36 -0.65 14.31
N ASP A 55 4.26 -0.88 15.61
CA ASP A 55 4.77 -2.09 16.25
C ASP A 55 3.71 -3.20 16.19
N LEU A 56 3.98 -4.20 15.35
CA LEU A 56 3.01 -5.24 15.06
C LEU A 56 2.84 -6.22 16.22
N LYS A 57 1.60 -6.64 16.46
CA LYS A 57 1.24 -7.75 17.37
C LYS A 57 0.71 -8.93 16.56
N PRO A 58 0.83 -10.17 17.08
CA PRO A 58 0.31 -11.35 16.39
C PRO A 58 -1.14 -11.18 15.93
N TYR A 59 -1.38 -11.55 14.67
CA TYR A 59 -2.64 -11.44 13.92
C TYR A 59 -3.08 -10.01 13.58
N ASP A 60 -2.19 -9.02 13.69
CA ASP A 60 -2.41 -7.73 13.06
C ASP A 60 -2.46 -7.90 11.53
N ILE A 61 -3.37 -7.17 10.91
CA ILE A 61 -3.59 -7.13 9.47
C ILE A 61 -3.07 -5.80 8.96
N VAL A 62 -2.05 -5.84 8.11
CA VAL A 62 -1.43 -4.66 7.51
C VAL A 62 -1.93 -4.50 6.08
N LEU A 63 -2.48 -3.34 5.76
CA LEU A 63 -2.96 -2.96 4.44
C LEU A 63 -2.01 -1.95 3.82
N VAL A 64 -1.39 -2.30 2.70
CA VAL A 64 -0.51 -1.43 1.92
C VAL A 64 -1.09 -1.32 0.53
N LYS A 65 -1.48 -0.12 0.15
CA LYS A 65 -2.02 0.16 -1.19
C LYS A 65 -0.91 0.25 -2.23
N GLN A 66 -1.27 0.06 -3.47
CA GLN A 66 -0.33 0.34 -4.56
C GLN A 66 0.22 1.77 -4.43
N GLY A 67 1.55 1.88 -4.49
CA GLY A 67 2.24 3.17 -4.39
C GLY A 67 2.44 3.70 -2.99
N ASP A 68 1.98 3.01 -1.95
CA ASP A 68 2.30 3.38 -0.58
C ASP A 68 3.76 3.06 -0.28
N ILE A 69 4.46 4.09 0.19
CA ILE A 69 5.86 3.97 0.57
C ILE A 69 5.93 3.32 1.94
N HIS A 70 6.67 2.23 2.02
CA HIS A 70 6.80 1.52 3.27
C HIS A 70 8.20 0.93 3.47
N LYS A 71 8.53 0.73 4.74
CA LYS A 71 9.78 0.18 5.24
C LYS A 71 9.47 -0.84 6.32
N LEU A 72 10.30 -1.86 6.43
CA LEU A 72 10.15 -2.93 7.39
C LEU A 72 11.46 -3.13 8.14
N THR A 73 11.39 -3.10 9.47
CA THR A 73 12.51 -3.43 10.36
C THR A 73 12.14 -4.66 11.18
N VAL A 74 12.92 -5.73 11.04
CA VAL A 74 12.72 -7.00 11.75
C VAL A 74 13.82 -7.18 12.79
N ASP A 75 13.43 -7.45 14.03
CA ASP A 75 14.35 -7.86 15.08
C ASP A 75 14.61 -9.38 14.99
N ASN A 76 15.88 -9.77 14.93
CA ASN A 76 16.34 -11.17 14.76
C ASN A 76 16.15 -12.07 15.98
N SER A 77 15.67 -11.52 17.08
CA SER A 77 15.51 -12.28 18.33
C SER A 77 14.52 -13.45 18.20
N CYS A 78 13.66 -13.42 17.18
CA CYS A 78 12.69 -14.46 16.87
C CYS A 78 12.36 -14.51 15.37
N PRO A 79 11.94 -15.69 14.86
CA PRO A 79 11.54 -15.82 13.46
C PRO A 79 10.38 -14.89 13.10
N TYR A 80 10.46 -14.25 11.94
CA TYR A 80 9.39 -13.42 11.38
C TYR A 80 8.49 -14.27 10.47
N GLU A 81 7.28 -14.54 10.95
CA GLU A 81 6.29 -15.35 10.25
C GLU A 81 5.06 -14.53 9.87
N ARG A 82 4.65 -14.62 8.62
CA ARG A 82 3.52 -13.87 8.05
C ARG A 82 2.91 -14.57 6.86
N ILE A 83 1.63 -14.29 6.62
CA ILE A 83 0.97 -14.53 5.33
C ILE A 83 1.00 -13.22 4.56
N ILE A 84 1.45 -13.26 3.30
CA ILE A 84 1.46 -12.11 2.40
C ILE A 84 0.57 -12.40 1.20
N VAL A 85 -0.25 -11.41 0.87
CA VAL A 85 -1.10 -11.43 -0.32
C VAL A 85 -0.74 -10.26 -1.21
N TYR A 86 -0.43 -10.53 -2.47
CA TYR A 86 -0.30 -9.53 -3.53
C TYR A 86 -1.54 -9.58 -4.41
N ILE A 87 -2.14 -8.43 -4.65
CA ILE A 87 -3.44 -8.31 -5.30
C ILE A 87 -3.35 -7.23 -6.38
N SER A 88 -3.68 -7.61 -7.63
CA SER A 88 -3.80 -6.62 -8.69
C SER A 88 -5.11 -5.82 -8.54
N PRO A 89 -5.15 -4.57 -9.04
CA PRO A 89 -6.39 -3.81 -9.12
C PRO A 89 -7.49 -4.58 -9.89
N ASN A 90 -7.14 -5.29 -10.95
CA ASN A 90 -8.10 -6.08 -11.73
C ASN A 90 -8.74 -7.20 -10.91
N PHE A 91 -7.96 -7.88 -10.05
CA PHE A 91 -8.50 -8.91 -9.17
C PHE A 91 -9.57 -8.34 -8.23
N MET A 92 -9.31 -7.21 -7.60
CA MET A 92 -10.27 -6.59 -6.68
C MET A 92 -11.53 -6.12 -7.43
N ASN A 93 -11.36 -5.52 -8.61
CA ASN A 93 -12.47 -5.07 -9.45
C ASN A 93 -13.42 -6.21 -9.87
N ALA A 94 -12.88 -7.43 -10.05
CA ALA A 94 -13.70 -8.62 -10.35
C ALA A 94 -14.65 -9.00 -9.21
N TYR A 95 -14.40 -8.51 -7.99
CA TYR A 95 -15.22 -8.75 -6.80
C TYR A 95 -15.87 -7.47 -6.29
N GLN A 96 -16.16 -6.53 -7.19
CA GLN A 96 -16.91 -5.31 -6.92
C GLN A 96 -18.25 -5.34 -7.64
N THR A 97 -19.35 -5.07 -6.92
CA THR A 97 -20.70 -4.96 -7.45
C THR A 97 -21.43 -3.81 -6.74
N GLU A 98 -22.65 -3.52 -7.13
CA GLU A 98 -23.48 -2.54 -6.41
C GLU A 98 -23.75 -2.94 -4.93
N SER A 99 -23.70 -4.22 -4.61
CA SER A 99 -24.04 -4.73 -3.28
C SER A 99 -22.83 -5.00 -2.38
N TYR A 100 -21.64 -5.16 -2.94
CA TYR A 100 -20.40 -5.38 -2.18
C TYR A 100 -19.15 -4.93 -2.94
N ASP A 101 -18.13 -4.56 -2.17
CA ASP A 101 -16.80 -4.20 -2.63
C ASP A 101 -15.77 -4.80 -1.65
N LEU A 102 -14.93 -5.73 -2.12
CA LEU A 102 -13.91 -6.34 -1.29
C LEU A 102 -12.74 -5.39 -0.97
N SER A 103 -12.59 -4.29 -1.69
CA SER A 103 -11.60 -3.25 -1.41
C SER A 103 -12.01 -2.29 -0.28
N TYR A 104 -13.24 -2.39 0.24
CA TYR A 104 -13.78 -1.46 1.24
C TYR A 104 -12.91 -1.33 2.48
N CYS A 105 -12.23 -2.41 2.91
CA CYS A 105 -11.30 -2.35 4.05
C CYS A 105 -10.15 -1.36 3.84
N PHE A 106 -9.63 -1.23 2.62
CA PHE A 106 -8.60 -0.24 2.28
C PHE A 106 -9.14 1.18 2.32
N GLN A 107 -10.35 1.40 1.77
CA GLN A 107 -10.99 2.73 1.79
C GLN A 107 -11.26 3.17 3.23
N LYS A 108 -11.69 2.24 4.09
CA LYS A 108 -11.95 2.54 5.50
C LYS A 108 -10.65 2.79 6.27
N ALA A 109 -9.58 2.06 5.99
CA ALA A 109 -8.25 2.28 6.57
C ALA A 109 -7.73 3.69 6.26
N ASP A 110 -7.92 4.18 5.04
CA ASP A 110 -7.59 5.58 4.67
C ASP A 110 -8.38 6.59 5.51
N GLN A 111 -9.71 6.37 5.67
CA GLN A 111 -10.56 7.26 6.47
C GLN A 111 -10.16 7.29 7.95
N GLU A 112 -9.72 6.16 8.47
CA GLU A 112 -9.24 6.04 9.86
C GLU A 112 -7.75 6.41 10.01
N HIS A 113 -7.10 6.82 8.91
CA HIS A 113 -5.67 7.18 8.88
C HIS A 113 -4.76 6.10 9.49
N SER A 114 -5.09 4.82 9.33
CA SER A 114 -4.33 3.70 9.84
C SER A 114 -4.24 2.56 8.84
N ASN A 115 -3.03 2.05 8.64
CA ASN A 115 -2.76 0.91 7.78
C ASN A 115 -2.79 -0.44 8.52
N VAL A 116 -2.94 -0.42 9.85
CA VAL A 116 -2.89 -1.63 10.67
C VAL A 116 -4.19 -1.82 11.44
N LEU A 117 -4.82 -2.97 11.21
CA LEU A 117 -6.05 -3.38 11.85
C LEU A 117 -5.77 -4.51 12.84
N ARG A 118 -6.27 -4.37 14.06
CA ARG A 118 -6.12 -5.35 15.14
C ARG A 118 -7.46 -5.96 15.53
N ILE A 119 -7.46 -7.27 15.81
CA ILE A 119 -8.63 -7.99 16.28
C ILE A 119 -8.63 -7.95 17.82
N PRO A 120 -9.55 -7.22 18.49
CA PRO A 120 -9.52 -7.05 19.96
C PRO A 120 -9.69 -8.36 20.73
N SER A 121 -10.47 -9.29 20.20
CA SER A 121 -10.77 -10.58 20.81
C SER A 121 -10.71 -11.69 19.78
N PRO A 122 -9.49 -12.18 19.45
CA PRO A 122 -9.30 -13.14 18.35
C PRO A 122 -10.11 -14.42 18.52
N GLU A 123 -10.12 -15.00 19.72
CA GLU A 123 -10.71 -16.33 20.01
C GLU A 123 -12.18 -16.47 19.63
N LYS A 124 -12.94 -15.37 19.67
CA LYS A 124 -14.38 -15.34 19.35
C LYS A 124 -14.68 -14.80 17.95
N SER A 125 -13.66 -14.44 17.20
CA SER A 125 -13.80 -13.77 15.91
C SER A 125 -13.93 -14.75 14.75
N SER A 126 -14.93 -14.56 13.88
CA SER A 126 -15.03 -15.29 12.61
C SER A 126 -13.89 -14.90 11.65
N LEU A 127 -13.39 -13.68 11.77
CA LEU A 127 -12.22 -13.22 11.01
C LEU A 127 -10.97 -14.01 11.44
N PHE A 128 -10.74 -14.20 12.74
CA PHE A 128 -9.61 -15.00 13.20
C PHE A 128 -9.69 -16.45 12.72
N ARG A 129 -10.89 -17.05 12.73
CA ARG A 129 -11.09 -18.39 12.16
C ARG A 129 -10.76 -18.46 10.68
N SER A 130 -11.16 -17.44 9.90
CA SER A 130 -10.81 -17.40 8.47
C SER A 130 -9.30 -17.23 8.22
N ILE A 131 -8.56 -16.53 9.10
CA ILE A 131 -7.10 -16.49 9.07
C ILE A 131 -6.52 -17.90 9.31
N SER A 132 -7.01 -18.61 10.34
CA SER A 132 -6.56 -19.98 10.62
C SER A 132 -6.87 -20.94 9.47
N ASN A 133 -8.04 -20.82 8.82
CA ASN A 133 -8.39 -21.62 7.64
C ASN A 133 -7.44 -21.32 6.48
N LEU A 134 -7.13 -20.04 6.24
CA LEU A 134 -6.19 -19.61 5.22
C LEU A 134 -4.79 -20.17 5.50
N GLU A 135 -4.31 -20.09 6.74
CA GLU A 135 -3.01 -20.64 7.16
C GLU A 135 -2.96 -22.16 6.93
N HIS A 136 -3.99 -22.90 7.35
CA HIS A 136 -4.08 -24.34 7.12
C HIS A 136 -4.11 -24.72 5.63
N SER A 137 -4.67 -23.89 4.77
CA SER A 137 -4.75 -24.17 3.33
C SER A 137 -3.38 -24.30 2.66
N PHE A 138 -2.31 -23.80 3.27
CA PHE A 138 -0.94 -23.94 2.74
C PHE A 138 -0.38 -25.35 2.93
N THR A 139 -0.90 -26.11 3.88
CA THR A 139 -0.51 -27.51 4.10
C THR A 139 -1.32 -28.49 3.24
N ASP A 140 -2.39 -28.01 2.58
CA ASP A 140 -3.19 -28.82 1.67
C ASP A 140 -2.47 -29.00 0.33
N GLY A 141 -2.13 -30.26 0.00
CA GLY A 141 -1.56 -30.69 -1.28
C GLY A 141 -2.58 -31.43 -2.16
N GLY A 142 -3.88 -31.36 -1.85
CA GLY A 142 -4.95 -32.03 -2.55
C GLY A 142 -5.27 -31.46 -3.93
N TYR A 143 -6.30 -32.01 -4.56
CA TYR A 143 -6.80 -31.56 -5.85
C TYR A 143 -7.19 -30.07 -5.78
N ALA A 144 -6.74 -29.27 -6.77
CA ALA A 144 -7.01 -27.85 -6.89
C ALA A 144 -6.59 -27.00 -5.67
N SER A 145 -5.46 -27.34 -5.01
CA SER A 145 -4.97 -26.65 -3.81
C SER A 145 -4.76 -25.14 -3.98
N GLU A 146 -4.36 -24.68 -5.18
CA GLU A 146 -4.24 -23.24 -5.48
C GLU A 146 -5.59 -22.54 -5.47
N LEU A 147 -6.61 -23.15 -6.11
CA LEU A 147 -7.98 -22.63 -6.07
C LEU A 147 -8.54 -22.64 -4.65
N TYR A 148 -8.25 -23.70 -3.88
CA TYR A 148 -8.67 -23.79 -2.48
C TYR A 148 -8.09 -22.64 -1.65
N ARG A 149 -6.81 -22.33 -1.78
CA ARG A 149 -6.18 -21.16 -1.13
C ARG A 149 -6.82 -19.85 -1.54
N GLN A 150 -7.15 -19.68 -2.82
CA GLN A 150 -7.85 -18.50 -3.29
C GLN A 150 -9.25 -18.37 -2.67
N VAL A 151 -9.99 -19.46 -2.54
CA VAL A 151 -11.31 -19.48 -1.87
C VAL A 151 -11.17 -19.12 -0.39
N MET A 152 -10.16 -19.64 0.33
CA MET A 152 -9.90 -19.29 1.71
C MET A 152 -9.50 -17.82 1.87
N PHE A 153 -8.76 -17.28 0.91
CA PHE A 153 -8.47 -15.84 0.90
C PHE A 153 -9.73 -14.99 0.67
N LEU A 154 -10.62 -15.40 -0.22
CA LEU A 154 -11.89 -14.68 -0.43
C LEU A 154 -12.78 -14.76 0.81
N GLU A 155 -12.83 -15.90 1.50
CA GLU A 155 -13.50 -16.04 2.80
C GLU A 155 -12.94 -15.04 3.82
N PHE A 156 -11.61 -14.97 3.93
CA PHE A 156 -10.93 -14.00 4.78
C PHE A 156 -11.32 -12.57 4.43
N MET A 157 -11.29 -12.17 3.16
CA MET A 157 -11.67 -10.82 2.72
C MET A 157 -13.13 -10.47 3.05
N ILE A 158 -14.04 -11.42 2.91
CA ILE A 158 -15.45 -11.25 3.29
C ILE A 158 -15.55 -11.00 4.81
N HIS A 159 -14.87 -11.79 5.63
CA HIS A 159 -14.89 -11.65 7.08
C HIS A 159 -14.19 -10.35 7.53
N LEU A 160 -13.10 -9.95 6.89
CA LEU A 160 -12.42 -8.68 7.13
C LEU A 160 -13.37 -7.50 6.88
N ASN A 161 -13.98 -7.43 5.70
CA ASN A 161 -14.91 -6.35 5.36
C ASN A 161 -16.16 -6.33 6.25
N ARG A 162 -16.68 -7.50 6.66
CA ARG A 162 -17.77 -7.59 7.64
C ARG A 162 -17.36 -7.06 9.00
N ALA A 163 -16.13 -7.32 9.46
CA ALA A 163 -15.61 -6.82 10.72
C ALA A 163 -15.41 -5.31 10.68
N VAL A 164 -14.85 -4.79 9.58
CA VAL A 164 -14.69 -3.35 9.32
C VAL A 164 -16.04 -2.64 9.33
N ARG A 165 -17.02 -3.11 8.60
CA ARG A 165 -18.37 -2.50 8.53
C ARG A 165 -19.12 -2.51 9.88
N LYS A 166 -18.78 -3.43 10.76
CA LYS A 166 -19.39 -3.54 12.11
C LYS A 166 -18.56 -2.85 13.19
N ASN A 167 -17.51 -2.11 12.82
CA ASN A 167 -16.56 -1.48 13.76
C ASN A 167 -16.04 -2.43 14.83
N ARG A 168 -15.66 -3.65 14.41
CA ARG A 168 -15.15 -4.71 15.30
C ARG A 168 -13.63 -4.86 15.30
N LEU A 169 -12.95 -3.95 14.61
CA LEU A 169 -11.49 -3.90 14.55
C LEU A 169 -11.01 -2.60 15.18
N GLU A 170 -9.85 -2.65 15.78
CA GLU A 170 -9.11 -1.48 16.21
C GLU A 170 -8.19 -1.03 15.08
N TYR A 171 -8.27 0.25 14.74
CA TYR A 171 -7.29 0.91 13.88
C TYR A 171 -6.16 1.40 14.77
N ILE A 172 -4.95 0.90 14.51
CA ILE A 172 -3.82 1.17 15.39
C ILE A 172 -3.29 2.56 15.12
N ASP A 173 -3.32 3.41 16.13
CA ASP A 173 -2.66 4.71 16.12
C ASP A 173 -1.15 4.55 16.13
N THR A 174 -0.47 5.56 15.61
CA THR A 174 0.99 5.58 15.56
C THR A 174 1.53 6.51 16.64
N ASP A 175 2.21 5.93 17.63
CA ASP A 175 2.79 6.69 18.74
C ASP A 175 4.04 7.52 18.35
N ASN A 176 4.65 7.23 17.20
CA ASN A 176 5.92 7.81 16.75
C ASN A 176 5.85 8.34 15.31
N CYS A 177 4.95 9.26 15.04
CA CYS A 177 4.90 9.91 13.74
C CYS A 177 5.16 11.41 13.87
N ASN A 178 5.76 11.98 12.85
CA ASN A 178 5.93 13.44 12.79
C ASN A 178 4.63 14.06 12.26
N GLU A 179 3.83 14.67 13.16
CA GLU A 179 2.54 15.30 12.83
C GLU A 179 2.62 16.26 11.64
N LYS A 180 3.75 17.01 11.51
CA LYS A 180 3.95 17.92 10.38
C LYS A 180 4.10 17.16 9.06
N VAL A 181 4.80 16.02 9.08
CA VAL A 181 4.96 15.18 7.87
C VAL A 181 3.63 14.54 7.50
N LEU A 182 2.87 14.05 8.46
CA LEU A 182 1.52 13.52 8.22
C LEU A 182 0.61 14.58 7.60
N ALA A 183 0.57 15.77 8.19
CA ALA A 183 -0.23 16.87 7.64
C ALA A 183 0.20 17.25 6.20
N ILE A 184 1.50 17.18 5.88
CA ILE A 184 1.99 17.40 4.51
C ILE A 184 1.55 16.28 3.58
N LEU A 185 1.60 15.02 4.01
CA LEU A 185 1.16 13.86 3.23
C LEU A 185 -0.34 13.93 2.93
N ASP A 186 -1.16 14.22 3.93
CA ASP A 186 -2.60 14.38 3.80
C ASP A 186 -2.93 15.55 2.84
N TYR A 187 -2.28 16.71 3.02
CA TYR A 187 -2.44 17.86 2.12
C TYR A 187 -2.07 17.53 0.67
N VAL A 188 -0.95 16.81 0.46
CA VAL A 188 -0.55 16.38 -0.89
C VAL A 188 -1.55 15.41 -1.49
N SER A 189 -2.11 14.50 -0.71
CA SER A 189 -3.13 13.54 -1.18
C SER A 189 -4.41 14.25 -1.62
N GLU A 190 -4.89 15.20 -0.84
CA GLU A 190 -6.11 15.96 -1.13
C GLU A 190 -5.97 16.88 -2.35
N HIS A 191 -4.76 17.43 -2.58
CA HIS A 191 -4.48 18.40 -3.65
C HIS A 191 -3.62 17.83 -4.79
N LEU A 192 -3.53 16.49 -4.91
CA LEU A 192 -2.58 15.82 -5.79
C LEU A 192 -2.65 16.28 -7.25
N CYS A 193 -3.85 16.52 -7.76
CA CYS A 193 -4.12 16.93 -9.13
C CYS A 193 -3.96 18.43 -9.37
N GLU A 194 -3.76 19.22 -8.30
CA GLU A 194 -3.65 20.66 -8.38
C GLU A 194 -2.20 21.13 -8.65
N ASN A 195 -1.99 22.44 -8.76
CA ASN A 195 -0.66 23.00 -8.93
C ASN A 195 0.14 22.98 -7.62
N LEU A 196 0.63 21.82 -7.22
CA LEU A 196 1.49 21.64 -6.06
C LEU A 196 2.93 22.03 -6.38
N SER A 197 3.40 23.16 -5.80
CA SER A 197 4.82 23.50 -5.75
C SER A 197 5.35 23.38 -4.33
N ILE A 198 6.63 23.01 -4.20
CA ILE A 198 7.29 22.92 -2.89
C ILE A 198 7.18 24.24 -2.10
N ASP A 199 7.28 25.38 -2.81
CA ASP A 199 7.16 26.71 -2.19
C ASP A 199 5.73 27.01 -1.72
N LEU A 200 4.72 26.52 -2.42
CA LEU A 200 3.31 26.63 -2.05
C LEU A 200 3.03 25.83 -0.77
N ILE A 201 3.48 24.59 -0.72
CA ILE A 201 3.31 23.70 0.44
C ILE A 201 4.03 24.30 1.67
N ALA A 202 5.29 24.76 1.50
CA ALA A 202 6.05 25.37 2.58
C ALA A 202 5.35 26.62 3.18
N ARG A 203 4.75 27.44 2.31
CA ARG A 203 3.94 28.60 2.73
C ARG A 203 2.67 28.19 3.46
N HIS A 204 1.97 27.17 2.98
CA HIS A 204 0.74 26.66 3.59
C HIS A 204 0.99 26.22 5.05
N PHE A 205 2.11 25.53 5.29
CA PHE A 205 2.48 25.04 6.63
C PHE A 205 3.32 26.05 7.46
N TYR A 206 3.58 27.26 6.96
CA TYR A 206 4.38 28.27 7.64
C TYR A 206 5.78 27.80 8.06
N ILE A 207 6.41 26.96 7.24
CA ILE A 207 7.75 26.41 7.48
C ILE A 207 8.71 26.75 6.33
N SER A 208 10.02 26.79 6.63
CA SER A 208 10.99 27.02 5.58
C SER A 208 11.04 25.80 4.63
N LYS A 209 11.20 26.07 3.33
CA LYS A 209 11.32 25.06 2.28
C LYS A 209 12.41 24.03 2.59
N TYR A 210 13.58 24.49 3.04
CA TYR A 210 14.71 23.62 3.36
C TYR A 210 14.42 22.68 4.54
N TYR A 211 13.81 23.23 5.59
CA TYR A 211 13.39 22.43 6.74
C TYR A 211 12.36 21.37 6.34
N MET A 212 11.33 21.75 5.60
CA MET A 212 10.31 20.86 5.10
C MET A 212 10.89 19.71 4.26
N MET A 213 11.73 20.04 3.29
CA MET A 213 12.33 19.03 2.39
C MET A 213 13.22 18.05 3.16
N ARG A 214 14.01 18.54 4.12
CA ARG A 214 14.87 17.70 4.96
C ARG A 214 14.05 16.80 5.85
N LEU A 215 13.06 17.35 6.54
CA LEU A 215 12.18 16.64 7.45
C LEU A 215 11.41 15.55 6.69
N PHE A 216 10.78 15.90 5.59
CA PHE A 216 10.00 14.97 4.78
C PHE A 216 10.88 13.80 4.29
N LYS A 217 12.11 14.09 3.79
CA LYS A 217 13.03 13.03 3.35
C LYS A 217 13.50 12.14 4.49
N GLN A 218 13.73 12.70 5.67
CA GLN A 218 14.15 11.96 6.86
C GLN A 218 13.06 10.95 7.29
N GLU A 219 11.80 11.38 7.32
CA GLU A 219 10.67 10.59 7.82
C GLU A 219 10.10 9.59 6.78
N THR A 220 10.18 9.93 5.49
CA THR A 220 9.58 9.10 4.43
C THR A 220 10.59 8.40 3.53
N GLY A 221 11.86 8.76 3.62
CA GLY A 221 12.92 8.29 2.71
C GLY A 221 12.90 8.96 1.33
N TYR A 222 11.87 9.72 0.96
CA TYR A 222 11.68 10.34 -0.35
C TYR A 222 11.79 11.86 -0.30
N THR A 223 12.21 12.48 -1.39
CA THR A 223 11.99 13.91 -1.52
C THR A 223 10.51 14.17 -1.82
N LEU A 224 9.99 15.29 -1.31
CA LEU A 224 8.57 15.65 -1.52
C LEU A 224 8.20 15.72 -3.02
N GLY A 225 9.11 16.21 -3.87
CA GLY A 225 8.87 16.24 -5.32
C GLY A 225 8.82 14.85 -5.96
N GLN A 226 9.66 13.91 -5.53
CA GLN A 226 9.60 12.51 -5.97
C GLN A 226 8.28 11.86 -5.55
N TYR A 227 7.87 12.06 -4.31
CA TYR A 227 6.62 11.56 -3.76
C TYR A 227 5.40 12.03 -4.59
N ILE A 228 5.26 13.34 -4.78
CA ILE A 228 4.17 13.92 -5.59
C ILE A 228 4.18 13.35 -7.02
N SER A 229 5.36 13.32 -7.66
CA SER A 229 5.47 12.78 -9.02
C SER A 229 5.06 11.32 -9.11
N GLN A 230 5.49 10.51 -8.16
CA GLN A 230 5.15 9.09 -8.11
C GLN A 230 3.66 8.85 -7.92
N LYS A 231 3.02 9.52 -6.94
CA LYS A 231 1.57 9.38 -6.70
C LYS A 231 0.76 9.81 -7.94
N ARG A 232 1.15 10.90 -8.61
CA ARG A 232 0.55 11.32 -9.89
C ARG A 232 0.68 10.28 -11.00
N LEU A 233 1.85 9.65 -11.12
CA LEU A 233 2.08 8.63 -12.14
C LEU A 233 1.27 7.34 -11.89
N LEU A 234 1.06 6.97 -10.63
CA LEU A 234 0.22 5.83 -10.28
C LEU A 234 -1.25 6.10 -10.60
N LEU A 235 -1.76 7.29 -10.25
CA LEU A 235 -3.09 7.75 -10.67
C LEU A 235 -3.23 7.78 -12.20
N ALA A 236 -2.18 8.26 -12.89
CA ALA A 236 -2.17 8.27 -14.36
C ALA A 236 -2.24 6.86 -14.96
N LYS A 237 -1.57 5.87 -14.36
CA LYS A 237 -1.65 4.48 -14.79
C LYS A 237 -3.08 3.93 -14.70
N GLU A 238 -3.78 4.25 -13.63
CA GLU A 238 -5.17 3.85 -13.42
C GLU A 238 -6.11 4.48 -14.47
N LEU A 239 -6.01 5.81 -14.67
CA LEU A 239 -6.82 6.52 -15.66
C LEU A 239 -6.54 6.06 -17.11
N LEU A 240 -5.28 5.77 -17.44
CA LEU A 240 -4.93 5.19 -18.75
C LEU A 240 -5.51 3.79 -18.93
N SER A 241 -5.53 2.98 -17.87
CA SER A 241 -6.11 1.63 -17.90
C SER A 241 -7.62 1.65 -18.10
N SER A 242 -8.30 2.71 -17.63
CA SER A 242 -9.73 2.95 -17.88
C SER A 242 -10.04 3.61 -19.23
N GLY A 243 -9.01 3.80 -20.07
CA GLY A 243 -9.19 4.27 -21.46
C GLY A 243 -9.18 5.79 -21.64
N VAL A 244 -8.84 6.57 -20.61
CA VAL A 244 -8.75 8.03 -20.73
C VAL A 244 -7.54 8.41 -21.63
N PRO A 245 -7.71 9.36 -22.59
CA PRO A 245 -6.62 9.75 -23.48
C PRO A 245 -5.40 10.29 -22.72
N GLY A 246 -4.18 9.89 -23.10
CA GLY A 246 -2.95 10.23 -22.38
C GLY A 246 -2.68 11.73 -22.24
N THR A 247 -3.08 12.55 -23.19
CA THR A 247 -2.99 14.01 -23.09
C THR A 247 -3.90 14.57 -22.00
N GLN A 248 -5.11 14.06 -21.89
CA GLN A 248 -6.04 14.44 -20.82
C GLN A 248 -5.52 13.97 -19.46
N VAL A 249 -5.09 12.70 -19.35
CA VAL A 249 -4.51 12.14 -18.11
C VAL A 249 -3.34 12.98 -17.60
N CYS A 250 -2.48 13.48 -18.49
CA CYS A 250 -1.37 14.35 -18.11
C CYS A 250 -1.83 15.55 -17.28
N TYR A 251 -2.85 16.26 -17.75
CA TYR A 251 -3.35 17.45 -17.05
C TYR A 251 -4.24 17.10 -15.84
N ASP A 252 -5.07 16.08 -15.96
CA ASP A 252 -5.93 15.62 -14.87
C ASP A 252 -5.11 15.14 -13.65
N CYS A 253 -3.91 14.58 -13.89
CA CYS A 253 -2.97 14.21 -12.82
C CYS A 253 -2.07 15.37 -12.34
N GLY A 254 -2.27 16.60 -12.80
CA GLY A 254 -1.55 17.79 -12.35
C GLY A 254 -0.15 17.98 -12.96
N PHE A 255 0.19 17.30 -14.07
CA PHE A 255 1.42 17.59 -14.82
C PHE A 255 1.23 18.84 -15.68
N LYS A 256 2.30 19.65 -15.83
CA LYS A 256 2.26 20.92 -16.57
C LYS A 256 2.44 20.73 -18.08
N ASP A 257 3.16 19.68 -18.48
CA ASP A 257 3.44 19.38 -19.87
C ASP A 257 3.53 17.88 -20.13
N TYR A 258 3.11 17.49 -21.34
CA TYR A 258 3.07 16.09 -21.75
C TYR A 258 4.45 15.45 -21.88
N SER A 259 5.48 16.22 -22.25
CA SER A 259 6.83 15.68 -22.46
C SER A 259 7.46 15.27 -21.12
N THR A 260 7.29 16.06 -20.08
CA THR A 260 7.74 15.74 -18.72
C THR A 260 6.95 14.54 -18.17
N PHE A 261 5.63 14.53 -18.34
CA PHE A 261 4.77 13.41 -17.96
C PHE A 261 5.20 12.11 -18.64
N SER A 262 5.31 12.11 -19.98
CA SER A 262 5.64 10.91 -20.75
C SER A 262 7.01 10.34 -20.42
N ARG A 263 8.02 11.20 -20.18
CA ARG A 263 9.35 10.76 -19.73
C ARG A 263 9.31 10.13 -18.35
N ALA A 264 8.66 10.79 -17.40
CA ALA A 264 8.54 10.29 -16.03
C ALA A 264 7.74 8.97 -15.99
N TYR A 265 6.66 8.87 -16.78
CA TYR A 265 5.85 7.66 -16.88
C TYR A 265 6.67 6.50 -17.47
N LYS A 266 7.40 6.74 -18.57
CA LYS A 266 8.28 5.74 -19.16
C LYS A 266 9.40 5.30 -18.21
N GLN A 267 9.98 6.23 -17.48
CA GLN A 267 11.02 5.92 -16.49
C GLN A 267 10.48 5.02 -15.36
N LEU A 268 9.24 5.24 -14.93
CA LEU A 268 8.63 4.49 -13.82
C LEU A 268 8.11 3.11 -14.26
N PHE A 269 7.43 3.04 -15.40
CA PHE A 269 6.70 1.85 -15.83
C PHE A 269 7.36 1.09 -17.00
N GLY A 270 8.43 1.62 -17.59
CA GLY A 270 9.12 1.01 -18.73
C GLY A 270 8.41 1.17 -20.09
N VAL A 271 7.17 1.68 -20.08
CA VAL A 271 6.33 1.87 -21.28
C VAL A 271 5.85 3.32 -21.37
N THR A 272 5.51 3.77 -22.57
CA THR A 272 4.94 5.11 -22.75
C THR A 272 3.46 5.14 -22.33
N PRO A 273 2.89 6.33 -22.04
CA PRO A 273 1.45 6.47 -21.75
C PRO A 273 0.53 5.98 -22.87
N SER A 274 1.03 5.89 -24.11
CA SER A 274 0.29 5.36 -25.28
C SER A 274 0.42 3.84 -25.45
N GLY A 275 1.00 3.13 -24.47
CA GLY A 275 1.18 1.67 -24.51
C GLY A 275 2.23 1.16 -25.50
N ARG A 276 2.99 2.05 -26.17
CA ARG A 276 4.05 1.63 -27.08
C ARG A 276 5.31 1.30 -26.30
N THR A 277 5.67 0.02 -26.27
CA THR A 277 7.05 -0.38 -25.97
C THR A 277 7.94 0.19 -27.06
N CYS A 278 8.91 1.05 -26.73
CA CYS A 278 9.98 1.39 -27.69
C CYS A 278 10.91 0.19 -27.84
N PRO A 279 11.35 -0.10 -29.07
CA PRO A 279 12.34 -1.13 -29.36
C PRO A 279 13.66 -0.89 -28.64
#